data_63728dcf72ef397382f212d8564a9575
#
_entry.id   63728dcf72ef397382f212d8564a9575
#
_cell.length_a   1.000
_cell.length_b   1.000
_cell.length_c   1.000
_cell.angle_alpha   90.00
_cell.angle_beta   90.00
_cell.angle_gamma   90.00
#
_symmetry.space_group_name_H-M   'P 1'
#
loop_
_entity.id
_entity.type
_entity.pdbx_description
1 polymer ?
#
loop_
_entity_poly.entity_id
_entity_poly.type
_entity_poly.pdbx_seq_one_letter_code
_entity_poly.pdbx_strand_id
1 'polypeptide(L)'
;HCGMLYSLPSRELIADSVEYMANAHCADALVCISNCDKITPGMFLAALRLNIPAVFVSGGPMEAGKAIIKEGGTAVTSLDLVDAMVSAVDDSVSDDELQRIEESACPTCGSCSGMFTANSMNCLLEAIGLALPGNGSTLATAASRKGLFQEAGRLVVELCRRWYDEDDDSVLPLSIATKSAFENAMRLDVAMGGSTNTVLHLLAAAQEAKVDF
;
A
#
# COMPACT_ATOMS: atom_id res chain seq x y z
N HIS A 1 23.19 4.67 -2.26
CA HIS A 1 22.54 5.20 -1.07
C HIS A 1 22.47 4.13 0.03
N CYS A 2 23.33 4.24 1.07
CA CYS A 2 23.50 3.19 2.08
C CYS A 2 22.19 2.85 2.85
N GLY A 3 21.33 3.83 3.09
CA GLY A 3 20.05 3.63 3.77
C GLY A 3 19.11 2.65 3.06
N MET A 4 19.22 2.52 1.75
CA MET A 4 18.38 1.60 0.97
C MET A 4 18.66 0.12 1.26
N LEU A 5 19.82 -0.22 1.82
CA LEU A 5 20.15 -1.58 2.27
C LEU A 5 19.21 -2.08 3.37
N TYR A 6 18.60 -1.17 4.12
CA TYR A 6 17.66 -1.49 5.21
C TYR A 6 16.19 -1.56 4.75
N SER A 7 15.89 -1.13 3.53
CA SER A 7 14.50 -1.03 3.04
C SER A 7 13.82 -2.41 2.98
N LEU A 8 14.38 -3.38 2.26
CA LEU A 8 13.75 -4.69 2.12
C LEU A 8 13.67 -5.46 3.44
N PRO A 9 14.75 -5.53 4.28
CA PRO A 9 14.69 -6.19 5.58
C PRO A 9 13.63 -5.58 6.53
N SER A 10 13.31 -4.31 6.40
CA SER A 10 12.29 -3.66 7.25
C SER A 10 10.91 -4.28 7.10
N ARG A 11 10.58 -4.90 5.97
CA ARG A 11 9.33 -5.64 5.77
C ARG A 11 9.16 -6.75 6.82
N GLU A 12 10.21 -7.55 7.02
CA GLU A 12 10.18 -8.64 8.02
C GLU A 12 10.08 -8.09 9.43
N LEU A 13 10.86 -7.06 9.75
CA LEU A 13 10.79 -6.40 11.06
C LEU A 13 9.40 -5.84 11.37
N ILE A 14 8.72 -5.29 10.37
CA ILE A 14 7.34 -4.80 10.49
C ILE A 14 6.41 -5.99 10.75
N ALA A 15 6.53 -7.07 9.99
CA ALA A 15 5.73 -8.27 10.18
C ALA A 15 5.90 -8.84 11.59
N ASP A 16 7.12 -9.01 12.05
CA ASP A 16 7.45 -9.48 13.40
C ASP A 16 6.88 -8.56 14.48
N SER A 17 6.96 -7.24 14.27
CA SER A 17 6.45 -6.26 15.24
C SER A 17 4.92 -6.34 15.38
N VAL A 18 4.20 -6.47 14.27
CA VAL A 18 2.74 -6.61 14.27
C VAL A 18 2.34 -7.93 14.93
N GLU A 19 2.99 -9.03 14.55
CA GLU A 19 2.75 -10.36 15.14
C GLU A 19 3.00 -10.36 16.64
N TYR A 20 4.13 -9.78 17.08
CA TYR A 20 4.47 -9.67 18.48
C TYR A 20 3.42 -8.90 19.27
N MET A 21 2.98 -7.74 18.78
CA MET A 21 1.99 -6.91 19.46
C MET A 21 0.61 -7.55 19.48
N ALA A 22 0.17 -8.15 18.37
CA ALA A 22 -1.12 -8.82 18.29
C ALA A 22 -1.20 -10.00 19.28
N ASN A 23 -0.16 -10.82 19.33
CA ASN A 23 -0.09 -11.95 20.26
C ASN A 23 0.02 -11.48 21.73
N ALA A 24 0.85 -10.46 22.01
CA ALA A 24 1.02 -9.95 23.38
C ALA A 24 -0.28 -9.37 23.96
N HIS A 25 -1.12 -8.78 23.12
CA HIS A 25 -2.42 -8.22 23.50
C HIS A 25 -3.59 -9.17 23.32
N CYS A 26 -3.35 -10.41 22.84
CA CYS A 26 -4.40 -11.39 22.53
C CYS A 26 -5.49 -10.79 21.62
N ALA A 27 -5.05 -10.10 20.55
CA ALA A 27 -5.98 -9.44 19.65
C ALA A 27 -6.80 -10.46 18.84
N ASP A 28 -8.11 -10.24 18.75
CA ASP A 28 -9.03 -11.13 18.02
C ASP A 28 -9.11 -10.78 16.51
N ALA A 29 -8.72 -9.58 16.13
CA ALA A 29 -8.75 -9.12 14.74
C ALA A 29 -7.77 -7.97 14.49
N LEU A 30 -7.54 -7.66 13.21
CA LEU A 30 -6.69 -6.59 12.75
C LEU A 30 -7.41 -5.62 11.80
N VAL A 31 -7.27 -4.32 12.04
CA VAL A 31 -7.49 -3.30 11.03
C VAL A 31 -6.12 -2.75 10.64
N CYS A 32 -5.65 -3.09 9.44
CA CYS A 32 -4.34 -2.72 8.95
C CYS A 32 -4.41 -1.39 8.19
N ILE A 33 -3.99 -0.31 8.84
CA ILE A 33 -3.90 1.02 8.20
C ILE A 33 -2.47 1.21 7.73
N SER A 34 -2.21 0.85 6.48
CA SER A 34 -0.88 0.90 5.88
C SER A 34 -0.83 1.87 4.71
N ASN A 35 0.30 2.52 4.48
CA ASN A 35 0.43 3.48 3.38
C ASN A 35 1.85 3.68 2.88
N CYS A 36 2.74 2.69 3.05
CA CYS A 36 4.13 2.78 2.62
C CYS A 36 4.63 1.45 2.05
N ASP A 37 5.71 1.51 1.28
CA ASP A 37 6.19 0.43 0.41
C ASP A 37 6.56 -0.87 1.13
N LYS A 38 7.03 -0.80 2.38
CA LYS A 38 7.36 -1.99 3.19
C LYS A 38 6.37 -2.24 4.32
N ILE A 39 5.59 -1.22 4.71
CA ILE A 39 4.57 -1.35 5.76
C ILE A 39 3.41 -2.22 5.27
N THR A 40 2.87 -1.93 4.09
CA THR A 40 1.76 -2.71 3.52
C THR A 40 2.10 -4.19 3.37
N PRO A 41 3.20 -4.59 2.71
CA PRO A 41 3.55 -6.01 2.63
C PRO A 41 3.98 -6.61 3.97
N GLY A 42 4.61 -5.86 4.87
CA GLY A 42 4.94 -6.34 6.22
C GLY A 42 3.69 -6.67 7.04
N MET A 43 2.70 -5.79 7.05
CA MET A 43 1.41 -6.08 7.68
C MET A 43 0.67 -7.24 7.01
N PHE A 44 0.81 -7.41 5.68
CA PHE A 44 0.23 -8.54 4.98
C PHE A 44 0.86 -9.87 5.42
N LEU A 45 2.19 -9.96 5.53
CA LEU A 45 2.85 -11.14 6.08
C LEU A 45 2.36 -11.44 7.50
N ALA A 46 2.25 -10.43 8.36
CA ALA A 46 1.76 -10.60 9.73
C ALA A 46 0.30 -11.11 9.76
N ALA A 47 -0.57 -10.60 8.90
CA ALA A 47 -1.96 -11.06 8.80
C ALA A 47 -2.03 -12.53 8.38
N LEU A 48 -1.18 -12.97 7.46
CA LEU A 48 -1.08 -14.39 7.06
C LEU A 48 -0.55 -15.29 8.18
N ARG A 49 0.46 -14.82 8.95
CA ARG A 49 1.03 -15.56 10.08
C ARG A 49 0.03 -15.72 11.22
N LEU A 50 -0.62 -14.63 11.59
CA LEU A 50 -1.60 -14.63 12.68
C LEU A 50 -2.88 -15.36 12.31
N ASN A 51 -3.29 -15.29 11.06
CA ASN A 51 -4.50 -15.90 10.52
C ASN A 51 -5.77 -15.64 11.38
N ILE A 52 -5.90 -14.42 11.83
CA ILE A 52 -7.12 -13.89 12.50
C ILE A 52 -7.83 -12.93 11.55
N PRO A 53 -9.14 -12.65 11.74
CA PRO A 53 -9.88 -11.73 10.90
C PRO A 53 -9.11 -10.41 10.67
N ALA A 54 -8.92 -10.02 9.44
CA ALA A 54 -8.13 -8.85 9.08
C ALA A 54 -8.74 -8.06 7.92
N VAL A 55 -8.72 -6.74 8.03
CA VAL A 55 -9.16 -5.82 6.97
C VAL A 55 -8.06 -4.80 6.72
N PHE A 56 -7.69 -4.64 5.45
CA PHE A 56 -6.77 -3.61 5.03
C PHE A 56 -7.52 -2.37 4.55
N VAL A 57 -7.13 -1.22 5.08
CA VAL A 57 -7.61 0.08 4.63
C VAL A 57 -6.45 1.06 4.62
N SER A 58 -5.98 1.45 3.43
CA SER A 58 -4.83 2.35 3.30
C SER A 58 -5.19 3.79 3.63
N GLY A 59 -4.17 4.60 3.93
CA GLY A 59 -4.31 6.05 4.04
C GLY A 59 -4.63 6.75 2.73
N GLY A 60 -4.46 6.07 1.60
CA GLY A 60 -4.69 6.57 0.25
C GLY A 60 -3.46 7.21 -0.39
N PRO A 61 -3.42 7.25 -1.74
CA PRO A 61 -2.37 7.93 -2.47
C PRO A 61 -2.47 9.45 -2.36
N MET A 62 -1.31 10.09 -2.51
CA MET A 62 -1.18 11.53 -2.63
C MET A 62 -1.74 12.01 -3.96
N GLU A 63 -2.18 13.26 -4.04
CA GLU A 63 -2.49 13.90 -5.31
C GLU A 63 -1.23 14.08 -6.17
N ALA A 64 -1.39 14.04 -7.50
CA ALA A 64 -0.30 14.35 -8.40
C ALA A 64 0.11 15.81 -8.28
N GLY A 65 1.41 16.07 -8.26
CA GLY A 65 1.96 17.42 -8.29
C GLY A 65 1.64 18.15 -9.58
N LYS A 66 1.47 19.47 -9.50
CA LYS A 66 1.25 20.33 -10.67
C LYS A 66 1.94 21.67 -10.47
N ALA A 67 2.78 22.07 -11.42
CA ALA A 67 3.46 23.36 -11.37
C ALA A 67 3.59 23.99 -12.75
N ILE A 68 3.75 25.31 -12.76
CA ILE A 68 4.31 26.06 -13.88
C ILE A 68 5.81 26.19 -13.58
N ILE A 69 6.62 25.39 -14.26
CA ILE A 69 8.05 25.28 -13.98
C ILE A 69 8.79 26.52 -14.48
N LYS A 70 8.53 26.92 -15.72
CA LYS A 70 9.23 28.05 -16.34
C LYS A 70 8.64 29.38 -15.90
N GLU A 71 9.49 30.32 -15.49
CA GLU A 71 9.09 31.66 -15.14
C GLU A 71 8.40 32.37 -16.33
N GLY A 72 7.22 32.96 -16.08
CA GLY A 72 6.38 33.55 -17.12
C GLY A 72 5.71 32.56 -18.05
N GLY A 73 5.87 31.26 -17.84
CA GLY A 73 5.18 30.21 -18.58
C GLY A 73 3.70 30.11 -18.19
N THR A 74 2.92 29.47 -19.05
CA THR A 74 1.49 29.18 -18.80
C THR A 74 1.18 27.68 -18.78
N ALA A 75 2.14 26.84 -19.17
CA ALA A 75 1.96 25.39 -19.23
C ALA A 75 2.06 24.76 -17.83
N VAL A 76 0.99 24.10 -17.41
CA VAL A 76 0.99 23.30 -16.17
C VAL A 76 1.54 21.93 -16.48
N THR A 77 2.61 21.56 -15.77
CA THR A 77 3.25 20.22 -15.87
C THR A 77 2.82 19.38 -14.67
N SER A 78 2.45 18.13 -14.92
CA SER A 78 2.25 17.16 -13.85
C SER A 78 3.62 16.68 -13.37
N LEU A 79 3.79 16.56 -12.07
CA LEU A 79 5.05 16.22 -11.41
C LEU A 79 4.85 15.12 -10.39
N ASP A 80 5.88 14.30 -10.25
CA ASP A 80 6.00 13.34 -9.15
C ASP A 80 7.40 13.37 -8.52
N LEU A 81 7.63 12.49 -7.55
CA LEU A 81 8.93 12.39 -6.87
C LEU A 81 10.09 12.07 -7.84
N VAL A 82 9.83 11.29 -8.89
CA VAL A 82 10.87 10.91 -9.86
C VAL A 82 11.26 12.11 -10.71
N ASP A 83 10.30 12.94 -11.10
CA ASP A 83 10.58 14.18 -11.83
C ASP A 83 11.48 15.10 -11.03
N ALA A 84 11.22 15.26 -9.72
CA ALA A 84 12.09 16.04 -8.83
C ALA A 84 13.49 15.44 -8.72
N MET A 85 13.61 14.12 -8.57
CA MET A 85 14.92 13.44 -8.49
C MET A 85 15.72 13.56 -9.79
N VAL A 86 15.07 13.45 -10.95
CA VAL A 86 15.73 13.59 -12.25
C VAL A 86 16.17 15.03 -12.46
N SER A 87 15.31 16.00 -12.16
CA SER A 87 15.63 17.42 -12.29
C SER A 87 16.78 17.86 -11.38
N ALA A 88 16.90 17.25 -10.19
CA ALA A 88 17.96 17.56 -9.23
C ALA A 88 19.38 17.17 -9.70
N VAL A 89 19.50 16.32 -10.72
CA VAL A 89 20.80 15.91 -11.31
C VAL A 89 20.99 16.41 -12.73
N ASP A 90 20.08 17.23 -13.24
CA ASP A 90 20.13 17.80 -14.58
C ASP A 90 20.73 19.24 -14.51
N ASP A 91 21.97 19.37 -14.95
CA ASP A 91 22.70 20.65 -14.98
C ASP A 91 22.03 21.75 -15.85
N SER A 92 21.03 21.37 -16.67
CA SER A 92 20.27 22.32 -17.50
C SER A 92 19.09 22.97 -16.78
N VAL A 93 18.73 22.45 -15.61
CA VAL A 93 17.65 22.99 -14.76
C VAL A 93 18.23 24.04 -13.82
N SER A 94 17.66 25.23 -13.81
CA SER A 94 18.09 26.28 -12.89
C SER A 94 17.62 26.01 -11.46
N ASP A 95 18.32 26.60 -10.47
CA ASP A 95 17.96 26.45 -9.05
C ASP A 95 16.52 26.90 -8.77
N ASP A 96 16.04 27.96 -9.42
CA ASP A 96 14.66 28.44 -9.26
C ASP A 96 13.62 27.49 -9.88
N GLU A 97 13.94 26.83 -10.98
CA GLU A 97 13.09 25.80 -11.58
C GLU A 97 13.09 24.54 -10.72
N LEU A 98 14.24 24.13 -10.23
CA LEU A 98 14.36 22.97 -9.34
C LEU A 98 13.55 23.18 -8.05
N GLN A 99 13.66 24.35 -7.44
CA GLN A 99 12.89 24.67 -6.24
C GLN A 99 11.38 24.55 -6.50
N ARG A 100 10.88 25.08 -7.63
CA ARG A 100 9.45 24.95 -7.98
C ARG A 100 9.01 23.50 -8.18
N ILE A 101 9.88 22.67 -8.78
CA ILE A 101 9.63 21.24 -8.97
C ILE A 101 9.56 20.53 -7.61
N GLU A 102 10.55 20.74 -6.74
CA GLU A 102 10.62 20.10 -5.41
C GLU A 102 9.42 20.47 -4.52
N GLU A 103 9.04 21.75 -4.50
CA GLU A 103 7.88 22.22 -3.72
C GLU A 103 6.55 21.68 -4.22
N SER A 104 6.47 21.28 -5.49
CA SER A 104 5.24 20.87 -6.14
C SER A 104 5.11 19.36 -6.37
N ALA A 105 6.20 18.61 -6.33
CA ALA A 105 6.21 17.18 -6.65
C ALA A 105 5.44 16.31 -5.64
N CYS A 106 5.38 16.74 -4.36
CA CYS A 106 4.70 16.05 -3.28
C CYS A 106 3.73 17.01 -2.54
N PRO A 107 2.59 17.40 -3.17
CA PRO A 107 1.81 18.56 -2.74
C PRO A 107 0.93 18.30 -1.51
N THR A 108 0.59 17.05 -1.20
CA THR A 108 -0.40 16.72 -0.14
C THR A 108 0.07 15.56 0.74
N CYS A 109 -0.76 15.12 1.67
CA CYS A 109 -0.54 13.90 2.43
C CYS A 109 -0.96 12.65 1.62
N GLY A 110 -0.39 11.51 1.98
CA GLY A 110 -0.69 10.22 1.35
C GLY A 110 0.57 9.40 1.07
N SER A 111 0.41 8.24 0.42
CA SER A 111 1.51 7.53 -0.21
C SER A 111 2.00 8.30 -1.43
N CYS A 112 3.10 7.86 -2.06
CA CYS A 112 3.62 8.51 -3.26
C CYS A 112 2.52 8.74 -4.31
N SER A 113 2.58 9.85 -5.05
CA SER A 113 1.60 10.19 -6.09
C SER A 113 1.67 9.24 -7.31
N GLY A 114 2.82 8.62 -7.55
CA GLY A 114 3.01 7.64 -8.62
C GLY A 114 2.54 6.23 -8.25
N MET A 115 2.41 5.33 -9.26
CA MET A 115 2.11 3.90 -9.07
C MET A 115 3.36 3.14 -8.62
N PHE A 116 3.99 3.63 -7.54
CA PHE A 116 5.11 2.97 -6.89
C PHE A 116 4.61 1.84 -5.97
N THR A 117 5.50 1.25 -5.19
CA THR A 117 5.21 0.03 -4.43
C THR A 117 4.05 0.19 -3.44
N ALA A 118 3.94 1.32 -2.76
CA ALA A 118 2.85 1.53 -1.79
C ALA A 118 1.47 1.51 -2.46
N ASN A 119 1.29 2.28 -3.53
CA ASN A 119 0.03 2.32 -4.27
C ASN A 119 -0.27 0.98 -4.95
N SER A 120 0.74 0.36 -5.56
CA SER A 120 0.60 -0.97 -6.17
C SER A 120 0.12 -1.99 -5.13
N MET A 121 0.79 -2.12 -3.99
CA MET A 121 0.39 -3.07 -2.95
C MET A 121 -1.00 -2.80 -2.39
N ASN A 122 -1.40 -1.53 -2.26
CA ASN A 122 -2.76 -1.18 -1.82
C ASN A 122 -3.84 -1.64 -2.82
N CYS A 123 -3.57 -1.56 -4.14
CA CYS A 123 -4.45 -2.10 -5.18
C CYS A 123 -4.44 -3.63 -5.20
N LEU A 124 -3.26 -4.26 -5.02
CA LEU A 124 -3.15 -5.71 -5.02
C LEU A 124 -3.88 -6.36 -3.85
N LEU A 125 -3.94 -5.73 -2.69
CA LEU A 125 -4.73 -6.21 -1.57
C LEU A 125 -6.25 -6.19 -1.85
N GLU A 126 -6.74 -5.28 -2.69
CA GLU A 126 -8.12 -5.35 -3.21
C GLU A 126 -8.31 -6.58 -4.09
N ALA A 127 -7.37 -6.84 -5.01
CA ALA A 127 -7.44 -7.99 -5.92
C ALA A 127 -7.32 -9.34 -5.20
N ILE A 128 -6.60 -9.38 -4.08
CA ILE A 128 -6.51 -10.55 -3.21
C ILE A 128 -7.82 -10.76 -2.43
N GLY A 129 -8.52 -9.67 -2.06
CA GLY A 129 -9.77 -9.72 -1.30
C GLY A 129 -9.62 -9.35 0.18
N LEU A 130 -8.48 -8.80 0.59
CA LEU A 130 -8.22 -8.37 1.98
C LEU A 130 -8.46 -6.88 2.22
N ALA A 131 -8.73 -6.11 1.17
CA ALA A 131 -9.01 -4.68 1.25
C ALA A 131 -10.35 -4.34 0.59
N LEU A 132 -10.96 -3.24 1.06
CA LEU A 132 -12.21 -2.73 0.50
C LEU A 132 -12.01 -2.15 -0.92
N PRO A 133 -13.01 -2.24 -1.79
CA PRO A 133 -12.98 -1.60 -3.10
C PRO A 133 -12.70 -0.10 -3.00
N GLY A 134 -11.80 0.39 -3.84
CA GLY A 134 -11.33 1.78 -3.82
C GLY A 134 -10.20 2.06 -2.83
N ASN A 135 -9.72 1.05 -2.12
CA ASN A 135 -8.63 1.18 -1.14
C ASN A 135 -7.37 1.81 -1.75
N GLY A 136 -6.92 1.31 -2.90
CA GLY A 136 -5.69 1.78 -3.55
C GLY A 136 -5.89 3.02 -4.44
N SER A 137 -7.12 3.30 -4.88
CA SER A 137 -7.40 4.35 -5.88
C SER A 137 -8.03 5.62 -5.32
N THR A 138 -8.63 5.59 -4.12
CA THR A 138 -9.19 6.79 -3.50
C THR A 138 -8.08 7.63 -2.87
N LEU A 139 -7.97 8.90 -3.25
CA LEU A 139 -6.94 9.82 -2.72
C LEU A 139 -7.05 9.98 -1.20
N ALA A 140 -5.91 10.24 -0.56
CA ALA A 140 -5.84 10.50 0.88
C ALA A 140 -6.67 11.74 1.29
N THR A 141 -6.73 12.74 0.41
CA THR A 141 -7.48 13.99 0.59
C THR A 141 -8.97 13.89 0.25
N ALA A 142 -9.41 12.78 -0.36
CA ALA A 142 -10.79 12.61 -0.76
C ALA A 142 -11.73 12.43 0.45
N ALA A 143 -12.82 13.16 0.49
CA ALA A 143 -13.82 13.07 1.56
C ALA A 143 -14.41 11.64 1.71
N SER A 144 -14.49 10.88 0.61
CA SER A 144 -14.94 9.50 0.60
C SER A 144 -14.01 8.53 1.34
N ARG A 145 -12.71 8.87 1.53
CA ARG A 145 -11.75 8.05 2.28
C ARG A 145 -12.23 7.77 3.70
N LYS A 146 -12.88 8.75 4.35
CA LYS A 146 -13.46 8.55 5.68
C LYS A 146 -14.50 7.41 5.71
N GLY A 147 -15.27 7.27 4.63
CA GLY A 147 -16.24 6.17 4.49
C GLY A 147 -15.58 4.79 4.49
N LEU A 148 -14.43 4.66 3.82
CA LEU A 148 -13.67 3.40 3.80
C LEU A 148 -13.17 3.00 5.20
N PHE A 149 -12.67 3.95 5.99
CA PHE A 149 -12.26 3.65 7.38
C PHE A 149 -13.44 3.20 8.25
N GLN A 150 -14.60 3.84 8.11
CA GLN A 150 -15.79 3.46 8.84
C GLN A 150 -16.29 2.08 8.43
N GLU A 151 -16.24 1.77 7.13
CA GLU A 151 -16.65 0.47 6.61
C GLU A 151 -15.68 -0.64 7.03
N ALA A 152 -14.37 -0.38 7.00
CA ALA A 152 -13.37 -1.33 7.52
C ALA A 152 -13.61 -1.68 9.00
N GLY A 153 -13.97 -0.67 9.80
CA GLY A 153 -14.31 -0.88 11.22
C GLY A 153 -15.59 -1.70 11.43
N ARG A 154 -16.59 -1.55 10.56
CA ARG A 154 -17.80 -2.40 10.61
C ARG A 154 -17.50 -3.83 10.15
N LEU A 155 -16.78 -3.94 9.02
CA LEU A 155 -16.46 -5.21 8.41
C LEU A 155 -15.64 -6.10 9.34
N VAL A 156 -14.62 -5.55 10.02
CA VAL A 156 -13.79 -6.37 10.91
C VAL A 156 -14.60 -6.99 12.06
N VAL A 157 -15.60 -6.27 12.59
CA VAL A 157 -16.49 -6.81 13.63
C VAL A 157 -17.38 -7.92 13.07
N GLU A 158 -17.84 -7.80 11.84
CA GLU A 158 -18.62 -8.86 11.19
C GLU A 158 -17.77 -10.09 10.91
N LEU A 159 -16.53 -9.92 10.42
CA LEU A 159 -15.60 -11.03 10.21
C LEU A 159 -15.31 -11.77 11.53
N CYS A 160 -15.16 -11.04 12.65
CA CYS A 160 -15.02 -11.67 13.96
C CYS A 160 -16.22 -12.53 14.33
N ARG A 161 -17.45 -12.04 14.12
CA ARG A 161 -18.66 -12.83 14.41
C ARG A 161 -18.71 -14.10 13.55
N ARG A 162 -18.45 -13.99 12.28
CA ARG A 162 -18.41 -15.15 11.38
C ARG A 162 -17.39 -16.18 11.82
N TRP A 163 -16.20 -15.74 12.20
CA TRP A 163 -15.15 -16.66 12.65
C TRP A 163 -15.45 -17.24 14.03
N TYR A 164 -15.67 -16.39 15.05
CA TYR A 164 -15.75 -16.85 16.44
C TYR A 164 -17.12 -17.39 16.87
N ASP A 165 -18.21 -16.93 16.27
CA ASP A 165 -19.56 -17.35 16.62
C ASP A 165 -20.11 -18.42 15.66
N GLU A 166 -19.66 -18.42 14.39
CA GLU A 166 -20.22 -19.26 13.32
C GLU A 166 -19.22 -20.30 12.78
N ASP A 167 -17.97 -20.32 13.28
CA ASP A 167 -16.88 -21.19 12.81
C ASP A 167 -16.60 -21.07 11.29
N ASP A 168 -16.83 -19.88 10.70
CA ASP A 168 -16.63 -19.63 9.27
C ASP A 168 -15.17 -19.23 8.98
N ASP A 169 -14.35 -20.21 8.63
CA ASP A 169 -12.94 -20.03 8.30
C ASP A 169 -12.69 -19.34 6.94
N SER A 170 -13.74 -19.19 6.11
CA SER A 170 -13.63 -18.53 4.81
C SER A 170 -13.25 -17.04 4.91
N VAL A 171 -13.41 -16.43 6.08
CA VAL A 171 -13.08 -15.03 6.37
C VAL A 171 -11.63 -14.81 6.79
N LEU A 172 -10.87 -15.87 7.00
CA LEU A 172 -9.50 -15.79 7.46
C LEU A 172 -8.53 -15.45 6.33
N PRO A 173 -7.44 -14.72 6.61
CA PRO A 173 -6.45 -14.32 5.60
C PRO A 173 -5.90 -15.48 4.77
N LEU A 174 -5.61 -16.63 5.36
CA LEU A 174 -5.10 -17.80 4.62
C LEU A 174 -6.16 -18.42 3.69
N SER A 175 -7.44 -18.35 4.06
CA SER A 175 -8.54 -18.84 3.23
C SER A 175 -8.81 -17.91 2.04
N ILE A 176 -8.57 -16.60 2.21
CA ILE A 176 -8.75 -15.58 1.18
C ILE A 176 -7.55 -15.57 0.22
N ALA A 177 -6.32 -15.67 0.75
CA ALA A 177 -5.06 -15.58 -0.01
C ALA A 177 -4.75 -16.88 -0.77
N THR A 178 -5.66 -17.29 -1.64
CA THR A 178 -5.52 -18.48 -2.48
C THR A 178 -4.58 -18.25 -3.67
N LYS A 179 -4.16 -19.33 -4.35
CA LYS A 179 -3.40 -19.22 -5.61
C LYS A 179 -4.10 -18.31 -6.63
N SER A 180 -5.40 -18.47 -6.80
CA SER A 180 -6.18 -17.64 -7.73
C SER A 180 -6.18 -16.16 -7.31
N ALA A 181 -6.20 -15.87 -6.01
CA ALA A 181 -6.10 -14.50 -5.50
C ALA A 181 -4.72 -13.88 -5.83
N PHE A 182 -3.64 -14.61 -5.63
CA PHE A 182 -2.30 -14.17 -6.04
C PHE A 182 -2.17 -13.99 -7.54
N GLU A 183 -2.71 -14.90 -8.36
CA GLU A 183 -2.74 -14.76 -9.81
C GLU A 183 -3.54 -13.52 -10.25
N ASN A 184 -4.67 -13.22 -9.61
CA ASN A 184 -5.44 -12.01 -9.88
C ASN A 184 -4.65 -10.74 -9.52
N ALA A 185 -3.97 -10.74 -8.37
CA ALA A 185 -3.11 -9.65 -7.98
C ALA A 185 -1.98 -9.43 -9.00
N MET A 186 -1.32 -10.49 -9.46
CA MET A 186 -0.26 -10.39 -10.47
C MET A 186 -0.79 -9.88 -11.82
N ARG A 187 -1.97 -10.35 -12.25
CA ARG A 187 -2.61 -9.84 -13.48
C ARG A 187 -2.92 -8.35 -13.37
N LEU A 188 -3.43 -7.92 -12.21
CA LEU A 188 -3.67 -6.49 -11.97
C LEU A 188 -2.37 -5.70 -11.97
N ASP A 189 -1.32 -6.20 -11.31
CA ASP A 189 -0.01 -5.54 -11.24
C ASP A 189 0.58 -5.28 -12.63
N VAL A 190 0.54 -6.30 -13.50
CA VAL A 190 0.98 -6.18 -14.89
C VAL A 190 0.09 -5.20 -15.67
N ALA A 191 -1.22 -5.26 -15.49
CA ALA A 191 -2.18 -4.41 -16.23
C ALA A 191 -2.07 -2.93 -15.87
N MET A 192 -1.79 -2.60 -14.61
CA MET A 192 -1.66 -1.21 -14.15
C MET A 192 -0.23 -0.66 -14.25
N GLY A 193 0.75 -1.48 -14.66
CA GLY A 193 2.15 -1.08 -14.69
C GLY A 193 2.71 -0.83 -13.29
N GLY A 194 2.42 -1.73 -12.35
CA GLY A 194 2.83 -1.60 -10.96
C GLY A 194 4.33 -1.74 -10.73
N SER A 195 4.73 -1.59 -9.49
CA SER A 195 6.14 -1.62 -9.09
C SER A 195 6.73 -3.04 -9.18
N THR A 196 7.96 -3.17 -9.65
CA THR A 196 8.67 -4.47 -9.65
C THR A 196 8.89 -5.04 -8.24
N ASN A 197 8.87 -4.22 -7.20
CA ASN A 197 8.93 -4.67 -5.81
C ASN A 197 7.71 -5.51 -5.39
N THR A 198 6.56 -5.31 -6.02
CA THR A 198 5.34 -6.08 -5.72
C THR A 198 5.53 -7.57 -6.00
N VAL A 199 6.29 -7.92 -7.03
CA VAL A 199 6.63 -9.32 -7.33
C VAL A 199 7.34 -9.97 -6.13
N LEU A 200 8.35 -9.28 -5.57
CA LEU A 200 9.06 -9.77 -4.37
C LEU A 200 8.13 -9.91 -3.16
N HIS A 201 7.17 -9.00 -3.03
CA HIS A 201 6.23 -9.01 -1.90
C HIS A 201 5.16 -10.08 -2.05
N LEU A 202 4.62 -10.29 -3.26
CA LEU A 202 3.65 -11.35 -3.54
C LEU A 202 4.28 -12.74 -3.37
N LEU A 203 5.51 -12.95 -3.86
CA LEU A 203 6.24 -14.21 -3.68
C LEU A 203 6.47 -14.52 -2.19
N ALA A 204 6.89 -13.52 -1.40
CA ALA A 204 7.06 -13.70 0.02
C ALA A 204 5.75 -14.02 0.74
N ALA A 205 4.66 -13.32 0.37
CA ALA A 205 3.33 -13.57 0.93
C ALA A 205 2.78 -14.96 0.54
N ALA A 206 2.99 -15.38 -0.72
CA ALA A 206 2.61 -16.72 -1.16
C ALA A 206 3.37 -17.81 -0.41
N GLN A 207 4.68 -17.61 -0.16
CA GLN A 207 5.47 -18.51 0.67
C GLN A 207 4.94 -18.56 2.10
N GLU A 208 4.61 -17.42 2.70
CA GLU A 208 4.03 -17.34 4.05
C GLU A 208 2.67 -18.06 4.12
N ALA A 209 1.82 -17.88 3.11
CA ALA A 209 0.55 -18.56 2.97
C ALA A 209 0.67 -20.04 2.55
N LYS A 210 1.88 -20.53 2.29
CA LYS A 210 2.16 -21.90 1.78
C LYS A 210 1.45 -22.20 0.46
N VAL A 211 1.30 -21.18 -0.37
CA VAL A 211 0.72 -21.28 -1.72
C VAL A 211 1.84 -21.50 -2.73
N ASP A 212 1.71 -22.53 -3.55
CA ASP A 212 2.60 -22.80 -4.68
C ASP A 212 2.27 -21.84 -5.84
N PHE A 213 2.98 -20.70 -5.84
CA PHE A 213 2.73 -19.55 -6.72
C PHE A 213 4.00 -19.15 -7.50
#